data_a20a97e33d1d00f5b289d6ad9aa67b0f
#
_entry.id   a20a97e33d1d00f5b289d6ad9aa67b0f
#
_cell.length_a   1.000
_cell.length_b   1.000
_cell.length_c   1.000
_cell.angle_alpha   90.00
_cell.angle_beta   90.00
_cell.angle_gamma   90.00
#
_symmetry.space_group_name_H-M   'P 1'
#
loop_
_entity.id
_entity.type
_entity.pdbx_description
1 polymer ?
#
loop_
_entity_poly.entity_id
_entity_poly.type
_entity_poly.pdbx_seq_one_letter_code
_entity_poly.pdbx_strand_id
1 'polypeptide(L)'
;MKIVVAFFIFCLVLFTYLHIQFHLKTSNDLEVFEIEQASKDKLEEICDLRQPVIFDFENERIVQTSNKKYILENYHAFEVKVRNSNDTNYESEIFMPLPLHAAVKLFDEDKNSTFYSENNSDFLQETGVIKNLQYNDEFIRPYMLSNSNYDIMMGSHNTTTPFRYELNYRNYFIVTQGSIQIKLSPPHSSKYLYTAYDYENFEFRSPVNPWSVQPQYSADFDKMKCLDITLTPGKTIQIPAYWWYSIKFGKDTSVSCFRYRTYMNNVAITPHIAMYALQIQNIKRNVAKKHDIRALNQEPVLEQEQEQEQNQDNGSLKKDTTTTAENGTTEISAIEANTSINNSDL
;
A
#
# COMPACT_ATOMS: atom_id res chain seq x y z
N MET A 1 10.64 55.84 3.20
CA MET A 1 9.74 54.86 2.58
C MET A 1 10.49 53.67 1.99
N LYS A 2 11.51 53.81 1.12
CA LYS A 2 12.26 52.69 0.51
C LYS A 2 12.92 51.73 1.55
N ILE A 3 13.53 52.27 2.62
CA ILE A 3 14.20 51.48 3.67
C ILE A 3 13.17 50.65 4.45
N VAL A 4 12.00 51.20 4.78
CA VAL A 4 10.93 50.47 5.49
C VAL A 4 10.39 49.33 4.65
N VAL A 5 10.20 49.56 3.34
CA VAL A 5 9.75 48.53 2.40
C VAL A 5 10.82 47.43 2.27
N ALA A 6 12.11 47.79 2.14
CA ALA A 6 13.19 46.80 2.10
C ALA A 6 13.28 45.95 3.36
N PHE A 7 13.13 46.59 4.52
CA PHE A 7 13.11 45.88 5.84
C PHE A 7 11.92 44.92 5.93
N PHE A 8 10.74 45.35 5.51
CA PHE A 8 9.55 44.51 5.50
C PHE A 8 9.73 43.27 4.59
N ILE A 9 10.27 43.49 3.37
CA ILE A 9 10.57 42.37 2.44
C ILE A 9 11.58 41.43 3.06
N PHE A 10 12.63 41.94 3.70
CA PHE A 10 13.63 41.10 4.37
C PHE A 10 12.97 40.25 5.49
N CYS A 11 12.14 40.83 6.34
CA CYS A 11 11.44 40.12 7.39
C CYS A 11 10.51 39.02 6.81
N LEU A 12 9.80 39.32 5.73
CA LEU A 12 8.93 38.37 5.05
C LEU A 12 9.72 37.17 4.49
N VAL A 13 10.83 37.44 3.81
CA VAL A 13 11.70 36.39 3.24
C VAL A 13 12.30 35.55 4.36
N LEU A 14 12.80 36.18 5.43
CA LEU A 14 13.36 35.48 6.57
C LEU A 14 12.30 34.60 7.27
N PHE A 15 11.11 35.14 7.49
CA PHE A 15 9.99 34.38 8.07
C PHE A 15 9.67 33.15 7.20
N THR A 16 9.48 33.34 5.90
CA THR A 16 9.18 32.25 4.99
C THR A 16 10.29 31.19 4.99
N TYR A 17 11.55 31.63 4.94
CA TYR A 17 12.71 30.72 4.98
C TYR A 17 12.74 29.88 6.26
N LEU A 18 12.55 30.50 7.43
CA LEU A 18 12.55 29.79 8.70
C LEU A 18 11.43 28.76 8.79
N HIS A 19 10.23 29.12 8.32
CA HIS A 19 9.10 28.18 8.30
C HIS A 19 9.30 27.03 7.30
N ILE A 20 9.85 27.29 6.13
CA ILE A 20 10.20 26.20 5.19
C ILE A 20 11.22 25.25 5.83
N GLN A 21 12.28 25.80 6.43
CA GLN A 21 13.29 24.97 7.10
C GLN A 21 12.70 24.16 8.27
N PHE A 22 11.78 24.74 9.02
CA PHE A 22 11.06 24.01 10.08
C PHE A 22 10.28 22.82 9.52
N HIS A 23 9.58 22.97 8.39
CA HIS A 23 8.80 21.89 7.78
C HIS A 23 9.66 20.81 7.09
N LEU A 24 10.84 21.17 6.59
CA LEU A 24 11.75 20.22 5.92
C LEU A 24 12.64 19.45 6.90
N LYS A 25 12.94 20.00 8.07
CA LYS A 25 13.74 19.34 9.10
C LYS A 25 12.85 18.46 9.99
N THR A 26 13.33 17.24 10.25
CA THR A 26 12.70 16.28 11.17
C THR A 26 13.78 15.70 12.05
N SER A 27 13.47 15.34 13.30
CA SER A 27 14.42 14.70 14.20
C SER A 27 14.91 13.37 13.62
N ASN A 28 16.18 13.08 13.87
CA ASN A 28 16.79 11.79 13.56
C ASN A 28 17.01 10.92 14.82
N ASP A 29 16.54 11.39 15.97
CA ASP A 29 16.65 10.65 17.22
C ASP A 29 15.68 9.47 17.19
N LEU A 30 16.21 8.27 17.43
CA LEU A 30 15.45 7.03 17.37
C LEU A 30 14.70 6.80 18.69
N GLU A 31 13.75 7.67 18.98
CA GLU A 31 12.95 7.68 20.19
C GLU A 31 11.48 7.92 19.87
N VAL A 32 10.60 7.44 20.73
CA VAL A 32 9.14 7.66 20.65
C VAL A 32 8.67 8.26 21.96
N PHE A 33 7.94 9.34 21.85
CA PHE A 33 7.28 9.92 23.03
C PHE A 33 5.96 9.21 23.31
N GLU A 34 5.70 8.90 24.56
CA GLU A 34 4.41 8.41 25.01
C GLU A 34 3.77 9.41 25.96
N ILE A 35 2.49 9.76 25.74
CA ILE A 35 1.74 10.73 26.51
C ILE A 35 0.49 10.04 27.03
N GLU A 36 0.37 9.89 28.35
CA GLU A 36 -0.80 9.25 28.97
C GLU A 36 -2.04 10.15 28.96
N GLN A 37 -1.87 11.44 29.20
CA GLN A 37 -2.96 12.41 29.19
C GLN A 37 -2.54 13.64 28.37
N ALA A 38 -2.99 13.67 27.11
CA ALA A 38 -2.69 14.76 26.21
C ALA A 38 -3.79 15.83 26.25
N SER A 39 -3.44 17.08 26.57
CA SER A 39 -4.22 18.23 26.11
C SER A 39 -3.81 18.55 24.67
N LYS A 40 -4.67 19.25 23.93
CA LYS A 40 -4.36 19.63 22.55
C LYS A 40 -3.06 20.42 22.43
N ASP A 41 -2.86 21.41 23.31
CA ASP A 41 -1.65 22.25 23.29
C ASP A 41 -0.39 21.43 23.60
N LYS A 42 -0.46 20.52 24.57
CA LYS A 42 0.65 19.63 24.88
C LYS A 42 0.97 18.67 23.73
N LEU A 43 -0.07 18.15 23.06
CA LEU A 43 0.10 17.30 21.89
C LEU A 43 0.79 18.06 20.76
N GLU A 44 0.35 19.29 20.44
CA GLU A 44 0.97 20.12 19.42
C GLU A 44 2.44 20.43 19.75
N GLU A 45 2.74 20.80 21.00
CA GLU A 45 4.11 21.09 21.47
C GLU A 45 5.03 19.87 21.27
N ILE A 46 4.59 18.68 21.68
CA ILE A 46 5.40 17.46 21.54
C ILE A 46 5.52 17.01 20.08
N CYS A 47 4.45 17.10 19.31
CA CYS A 47 4.49 16.82 17.89
C CYS A 47 5.42 17.77 17.12
N ASP A 48 5.65 18.99 17.61
CA ASP A 48 6.59 19.94 17.00
C ASP A 48 8.07 19.57 17.22
N LEU A 49 8.37 18.63 18.13
CA LEU A 49 9.70 18.02 18.24
C LEU A 49 10.05 17.14 17.03
N ARG A 50 9.07 16.83 16.18
CA ARG A 50 9.23 16.04 14.95
C ARG A 50 9.78 14.63 15.18
N GLN A 51 9.36 14.03 16.28
CA GLN A 51 9.55 12.63 16.62
C GLN A 51 8.21 11.91 16.68
N PRO A 52 8.15 10.59 16.52
CA PRO A 52 6.92 9.83 16.67
C PRO A 52 6.35 9.96 18.08
N VAL A 53 5.03 10.11 18.18
CA VAL A 53 4.32 10.28 19.46
C VAL A 53 3.20 9.25 19.55
N ILE A 54 3.12 8.55 20.69
CA ILE A 54 2.04 7.63 21.01
C ILE A 54 1.20 8.26 22.13
N PHE A 55 -0.11 8.19 21.99
CA PHE A 55 -1.03 8.67 23.00
C PHE A 55 -2.36 7.91 22.95
N ASP A 56 -3.11 8.00 24.06
CA ASP A 56 -4.46 7.48 24.13
C ASP A 56 -5.43 8.50 23.53
N PHE A 57 -6.16 8.09 22.51
CA PHE A 57 -7.20 8.91 21.89
C PHE A 57 -8.53 8.17 21.94
N GLU A 58 -9.18 8.27 23.09
CA GLU A 58 -10.46 7.63 23.38
C GLU A 58 -11.62 8.44 22.79
N ASN A 59 -11.73 8.47 21.47
CA ASN A 59 -12.90 9.01 20.81
C ASN A 59 -13.84 7.85 20.41
N GLU A 60 -14.80 7.55 21.29
CA GLU A 60 -15.76 6.46 21.07
C GLU A 60 -16.46 6.54 19.71
N ARG A 61 -16.78 7.75 19.23
CA ARG A 61 -17.49 7.93 17.95
C ARG A 61 -16.61 7.51 16.78
N ILE A 62 -15.34 7.91 16.77
CA ILE A 62 -14.40 7.47 15.74
C ILE A 62 -14.24 5.96 15.80
N VAL A 63 -13.96 5.41 16.99
CA VAL A 63 -13.75 3.96 17.15
C VAL A 63 -15.00 3.16 16.75
N GLN A 64 -16.20 3.59 17.14
CA GLN A 64 -17.43 2.87 16.84
C GLN A 64 -17.81 2.95 15.35
N THR A 65 -17.61 4.09 14.68
CA THR A 65 -18.05 4.29 13.30
C THR A 65 -17.02 3.88 12.25
N SER A 66 -15.79 3.60 12.64
CA SER A 66 -14.70 3.24 11.72
C SER A 66 -14.06 1.87 12.02
N ASN A 67 -14.64 1.07 12.93
CA ASN A 67 -14.18 -0.30 13.10
C ASN A 67 -14.69 -1.22 11.98
N LYS A 68 -13.92 -2.28 11.67
CA LYS A 68 -14.22 -3.25 10.61
C LYS A 68 -15.64 -3.82 10.73
N LYS A 69 -16.07 -4.15 11.95
CA LYS A 69 -17.39 -4.75 12.19
C LYS A 69 -18.53 -3.81 11.81
N TYR A 70 -18.51 -2.58 12.32
CA TYR A 70 -19.57 -1.59 12.03
C TYR A 70 -19.62 -1.25 10.54
N ILE A 71 -18.46 -1.06 9.91
CA ILE A 71 -18.37 -0.74 8.48
C ILE A 71 -18.91 -1.89 7.63
N LEU A 72 -18.56 -3.13 7.96
CA LEU A 72 -19.05 -4.31 7.25
C LEU A 72 -20.57 -4.50 7.40
N GLU A 73 -21.11 -4.27 8.59
CA GLU A 73 -22.55 -4.38 8.85
C GLU A 73 -23.39 -3.35 8.08
N ASN A 74 -22.87 -2.11 7.94
CA ASN A 74 -23.63 -1.01 7.36
C ASN A 74 -23.31 -0.72 5.89
N TYR A 75 -22.10 -1.05 5.41
CA TYR A 75 -21.58 -0.60 4.11
C TYR A 75 -20.95 -1.73 3.28
N HIS A 76 -21.36 -2.97 3.49
CA HIS A 76 -20.77 -4.17 2.88
C HIS A 76 -20.72 -4.20 1.35
N ALA A 77 -21.61 -3.45 0.68
CA ALA A 77 -21.71 -3.41 -0.78
C ALA A 77 -20.85 -2.32 -1.45
N PHE A 78 -20.33 -1.37 -0.66
CA PHE A 78 -19.48 -0.31 -1.19
C PHE A 78 -18.06 -0.83 -1.49
N GLU A 79 -17.43 -0.22 -2.48
CA GLU A 79 -16.11 -0.63 -2.94
C GLU A 79 -14.99 -0.06 -2.08
N VAL A 80 -13.99 -0.90 -1.80
CA VAL A 80 -12.72 -0.53 -1.18
C VAL A 80 -11.57 -0.88 -2.10
N LYS A 81 -10.48 -0.14 -2.00
CA LYS A 81 -9.28 -0.35 -2.79
C LYS A 81 -8.38 -1.38 -2.11
N VAL A 82 -8.19 -2.53 -2.74
CA VAL A 82 -7.33 -3.60 -2.24
C VAL A 82 -6.02 -3.63 -3.01
N ARG A 83 -4.92 -3.82 -2.30
CA ARG A 83 -3.57 -3.87 -2.85
C ARG A 83 -2.89 -5.17 -2.45
N ASN A 84 -2.06 -5.69 -3.37
CA ASN A 84 -1.16 -6.81 -3.08
C ASN A 84 0.18 -6.25 -2.55
N SER A 85 0.60 -6.67 -1.36
CA SER A 85 1.84 -6.21 -0.73
C SER A 85 3.10 -6.68 -1.46
N ASN A 86 3.01 -7.74 -2.24
CA ASN A 86 4.12 -8.31 -3.02
C ASN A 86 4.25 -7.69 -4.42
N ASP A 87 3.29 -6.86 -4.82
CA ASP A 87 3.34 -6.21 -6.12
C ASP A 87 4.36 -5.08 -6.12
N THR A 88 5.46 -5.31 -6.82
CA THR A 88 6.54 -4.34 -7.02
C THR A 88 6.45 -3.65 -8.38
N ASN A 89 5.45 -3.98 -9.19
CA ASN A 89 5.30 -3.41 -10.52
C ASN A 89 4.76 -1.98 -10.43
N TYR A 90 5.55 -1.01 -10.91
CA TYR A 90 5.21 0.42 -10.89
C TYR A 90 4.35 0.84 -12.11
N GLU A 91 4.17 -0.03 -13.10
CA GLU A 91 3.46 0.28 -14.35
C GLU A 91 2.01 -0.21 -14.37
N SER A 92 1.61 -1.04 -13.39
CA SER A 92 0.26 -1.59 -13.28
C SER A 92 -0.62 -0.78 -12.32
N GLU A 93 -1.92 -0.94 -12.44
CA GLU A 93 -2.86 -0.43 -11.45
C GLU A 93 -2.56 -1.07 -10.09
N ILE A 94 -2.15 -0.23 -9.14
CA ILE A 94 -1.72 -0.65 -7.80
C ILE A 94 -2.90 -1.19 -6.98
N PHE A 95 -4.11 -0.70 -7.26
CA PHE A 95 -5.31 -1.01 -6.50
C PHE A 95 -6.35 -1.76 -7.33
N MET A 96 -6.93 -2.77 -6.71
CA MET A 96 -8.08 -3.53 -7.22
C MET A 96 -9.32 -3.10 -6.43
N PRO A 97 -10.34 -2.50 -7.06
CA PRO A 97 -11.60 -2.20 -6.39
C PRO A 97 -12.37 -3.50 -6.13
N LEU A 98 -12.79 -3.71 -4.89
CA LEU A 98 -13.62 -4.84 -4.47
C LEU A 98 -14.72 -4.36 -3.53
N PRO A 99 -15.94 -4.93 -3.60
CA PRO A 99 -16.94 -4.72 -2.56
C PRO A 99 -16.38 -5.11 -1.19
N LEU A 100 -16.71 -4.33 -0.16
CA LEU A 100 -16.13 -4.51 1.18
C LEU A 100 -16.28 -5.95 1.72
N HIS A 101 -17.46 -6.57 1.51
CA HIS A 101 -17.67 -7.95 1.96
C HIS A 101 -16.74 -8.95 1.25
N ALA A 102 -16.44 -8.72 -0.03
CA ALA A 102 -15.52 -9.56 -0.79
C ALA A 102 -14.06 -9.33 -0.35
N ALA A 103 -13.68 -8.07 -0.09
CA ALA A 103 -12.37 -7.72 0.43
C ALA A 103 -12.13 -8.34 1.82
N VAL A 104 -13.11 -8.25 2.72
CA VAL A 104 -13.01 -8.86 4.06
C VAL A 104 -12.88 -10.37 3.97
N LYS A 105 -13.68 -11.03 3.12
CA LYS A 105 -13.56 -12.48 2.89
C LYS A 105 -12.18 -12.84 2.35
N LEU A 106 -11.66 -12.06 1.39
CA LEU A 106 -10.31 -12.25 0.87
C LEU A 106 -9.25 -12.15 1.98
N PHE A 107 -9.37 -11.17 2.90
CA PHE A 107 -8.42 -11.02 4.02
C PHE A 107 -8.49 -12.19 5.01
N ASP A 108 -9.67 -12.73 5.26
CA ASP A 108 -9.87 -13.85 6.20
C ASP A 108 -9.38 -15.19 5.61
N GLU A 109 -9.46 -15.37 4.28
CA GLU A 109 -9.02 -16.56 3.56
C GLU A 109 -7.54 -16.52 3.14
N ASP A 110 -6.89 -15.35 3.18
CA ASP A 110 -5.51 -15.15 2.74
C ASP A 110 -4.49 -15.79 3.69
N LYS A 111 -4.00 -16.94 3.30
CA LYS A 111 -2.95 -17.68 4.03
C LYS A 111 -1.54 -17.13 3.80
N ASN A 112 -1.36 -16.35 2.73
CA ASN A 112 -0.04 -15.85 2.32
C ASN A 112 0.26 -14.47 2.87
N SER A 113 -0.69 -13.82 3.57
CA SER A 113 -0.52 -12.48 4.14
C SER A 113 -0.17 -11.44 3.08
N THR A 114 -0.91 -11.41 1.97
CA THR A 114 -0.58 -10.61 0.79
C THR A 114 -1.47 -9.40 0.58
N PHE A 115 -2.71 -9.40 1.08
CA PHE A 115 -3.69 -8.37 0.71
C PHE A 115 -3.98 -7.41 1.85
N TYR A 116 -4.07 -6.12 1.50
CA TYR A 116 -4.52 -5.08 2.41
C TYR A 116 -5.26 -3.98 1.63
N SER A 117 -6.03 -3.18 2.34
CA SER A 117 -6.83 -2.09 1.80
C SER A 117 -6.34 -0.76 2.38
N GLU A 118 -6.17 0.24 1.51
CA GLU A 118 -5.81 1.60 1.84
C GLU A 118 -6.26 2.57 0.74
N ASN A 119 -6.15 3.89 0.98
CA ASN A 119 -6.59 4.95 0.06
C ASN A 119 -8.10 4.90 -0.23
N ASN A 120 -8.88 4.65 0.80
CA ASN A 120 -10.33 4.50 0.77
C ASN A 120 -11.09 5.82 1.03
N SER A 121 -10.52 6.97 0.67
CA SER A 121 -11.19 8.26 0.84
C SER A 121 -12.51 8.35 0.08
N ASP A 122 -12.60 7.71 -1.10
CA ASP A 122 -13.82 7.66 -1.90
C ASP A 122 -14.91 6.87 -1.18
N PHE A 123 -14.57 5.69 -0.65
CA PHE A 123 -15.45 4.89 0.20
C PHE A 123 -15.99 5.69 1.40
N LEU A 124 -15.11 6.44 2.09
CA LEU A 124 -15.51 7.26 3.23
C LEU A 124 -16.47 8.40 2.84
N GLN A 125 -16.31 8.96 1.63
CA GLN A 125 -17.18 9.99 1.09
C GLN A 125 -18.57 9.42 0.71
N GLU A 126 -18.59 8.32 -0.03
CA GLU A 126 -19.81 7.66 -0.50
C GLU A 126 -20.67 7.14 0.65
N THR A 127 -20.06 6.57 1.66
CA THR A 127 -20.75 6.07 2.87
C THR A 127 -21.13 7.19 3.85
N GLY A 128 -20.57 8.38 3.69
CA GLY A 128 -20.74 9.49 4.61
C GLY A 128 -20.00 9.34 5.94
N VAL A 129 -19.23 8.28 6.16
CA VAL A 129 -18.40 8.05 7.35
C VAL A 129 -17.38 9.20 7.54
N ILE A 130 -16.90 9.80 6.45
CA ILE A 130 -16.00 10.95 6.47
C ILE A 130 -16.51 12.10 7.35
N LYS A 131 -17.83 12.34 7.37
CA LYS A 131 -18.41 13.41 8.18
C LYS A 131 -18.20 13.17 9.68
N ASN A 132 -18.36 11.93 10.12
CA ASN A 132 -18.10 11.56 11.51
C ASN A 132 -16.63 11.76 11.90
N LEU A 133 -15.72 11.41 11.00
CA LEU A 133 -14.29 11.63 11.22
C LEU A 133 -13.97 13.12 11.31
N GLN A 134 -14.50 13.93 10.40
CA GLN A 134 -14.29 15.38 10.34
C GLN A 134 -14.87 16.13 11.56
N TYR A 135 -15.99 15.67 12.11
CA TYR A 135 -16.59 16.29 13.29
C TYR A 135 -15.84 15.95 14.58
N ASN A 136 -15.16 14.82 14.62
CA ASN A 136 -14.56 14.30 15.85
C ASN A 136 -13.02 14.41 15.89
N ASP A 137 -12.39 15.02 14.89
CA ASP A 137 -10.93 15.16 14.78
C ASP A 137 -10.39 16.48 15.36
N GLU A 138 -11.22 17.30 16.01
CA GLU A 138 -10.83 18.61 16.52
C GLU A 138 -9.59 18.57 17.42
N PHE A 139 -9.45 17.52 18.22
CA PHE A 139 -8.33 17.34 19.13
C PHE A 139 -6.99 17.15 18.39
N ILE A 140 -6.98 16.35 17.30
CA ILE A 140 -5.77 16.02 16.53
C ILE A 140 -5.53 16.95 15.33
N ARG A 141 -6.50 17.80 15.01
CA ARG A 141 -6.44 18.73 13.89
C ARG A 141 -5.48 19.87 14.19
N PRO A 142 -4.41 20.08 13.39
CA PRO A 142 -3.46 21.15 13.61
C PRO A 142 -4.05 22.52 13.27
N TYR A 143 -3.42 23.56 13.83
CA TYR A 143 -3.72 24.94 13.46
C TYR A 143 -3.30 25.22 12.01
N MET A 144 -3.92 26.24 11.39
CA MET A 144 -3.62 26.66 10.00
C MET A 144 -3.76 25.52 8.98
N LEU A 145 -4.75 24.65 9.17
CA LEU A 145 -5.07 23.56 8.27
C LEU A 145 -5.38 24.06 6.84
N SER A 146 -4.74 23.46 5.85
CA SER A 146 -4.97 23.72 4.42
C SER A 146 -5.71 22.54 3.76
N ASN A 147 -5.32 21.31 4.10
CA ASN A 147 -5.91 20.10 3.56
C ASN A 147 -5.92 18.99 4.60
N SER A 148 -6.98 18.20 4.61
CA SER A 148 -7.12 16.98 5.40
C SER A 148 -7.49 15.81 4.49
N ASN A 149 -6.86 14.67 4.73
CA ASN A 149 -7.17 13.41 4.07
C ASN A 149 -7.45 12.36 5.14
N TYR A 150 -8.58 11.66 4.98
CA TYR A 150 -9.01 10.60 5.89
C TYR A 150 -9.02 9.29 5.13
N ASP A 151 -8.60 8.23 5.81
CA ASP A 151 -8.51 6.90 5.23
C ASP A 151 -8.84 5.83 6.28
N ILE A 152 -9.24 4.66 5.83
CA ILE A 152 -9.37 3.46 6.64
C ILE A 152 -8.53 2.37 6.01
N MET A 153 -7.67 1.77 6.84
CA MET A 153 -6.82 0.66 6.43
C MET A 153 -7.28 -0.63 7.11
N MET A 154 -7.27 -1.69 6.35
CA MET A 154 -7.57 -3.06 6.80
C MET A 154 -6.66 -4.02 6.05
N GLY A 155 -6.40 -5.21 6.59
CA GLY A 155 -5.56 -6.18 5.89
C GLY A 155 -5.68 -7.59 6.41
N SER A 156 -5.14 -8.53 5.64
CA SER A 156 -4.98 -9.92 6.05
C SER A 156 -4.03 -10.00 7.25
N HIS A 157 -4.19 -11.04 8.05
CA HIS A 157 -3.30 -11.24 9.19
C HIS A 157 -1.83 -11.35 8.75
N ASN A 158 -0.94 -10.62 9.40
CA ASN A 158 0.50 -10.52 9.12
C ASN A 158 0.87 -9.84 7.79
N THR A 159 -0.07 -9.33 7.01
CA THR A 159 0.26 -8.51 5.82
C THR A 159 0.96 -7.23 6.22
N THR A 160 1.90 -6.79 5.40
CA THR A 160 2.70 -5.60 5.65
C THR A 160 2.53 -4.55 4.55
N THR A 161 2.49 -3.28 4.95
CA THR A 161 2.56 -2.18 3.98
C THR A 161 4.00 -1.98 3.49
N PRO A 162 4.22 -1.38 2.31
CA PRO A 162 5.55 -0.99 1.89
C PRO A 162 6.25 -0.11 2.92
N PHE A 163 7.57 -0.18 2.99
CA PHE A 163 8.36 0.75 3.80
C PHE A 163 8.41 2.08 3.08
N ARG A 164 7.76 3.11 3.63
CA ARG A 164 7.52 4.40 2.99
C ARG A 164 7.54 5.55 3.97
N TYR A 165 7.58 6.79 3.46
CA TYR A 165 7.38 8.00 4.24
C TYR A 165 6.35 8.92 3.58
N GLU A 166 5.79 9.82 4.35
CA GLU A 166 4.84 10.82 3.89
C GLU A 166 5.36 12.25 4.09
N LEU A 167 4.83 13.19 3.29
CA LEU A 167 5.22 14.60 3.33
C LEU A 167 4.24 15.47 4.12
N ASN A 168 3.17 14.86 4.64
CA ASN A 168 2.15 15.59 5.39
C ASN A 168 2.69 16.06 6.74
N TYR A 169 2.21 17.21 7.20
CA TYR A 169 2.64 17.81 8.46
C TYR A 169 2.38 16.92 9.68
N ARG A 170 1.18 16.31 9.72
CA ARG A 170 0.76 15.36 10.76
C ARG A 170 0.13 14.13 10.11
N ASN A 171 0.56 12.95 10.51
CA ASN A 171 -0.03 11.67 10.13
C ASN A 171 -0.37 10.90 11.39
N TYR A 172 -1.65 10.66 11.62
CA TYR A 172 -2.13 9.89 12.76
C TYR A 172 -2.71 8.56 12.30
N PHE A 173 -2.39 7.51 13.03
CA PHE A 173 -2.93 6.16 12.83
C PHE A 173 -3.58 5.72 14.13
N ILE A 174 -4.91 5.58 14.12
CA ILE A 174 -5.74 5.21 15.27
C ILE A 174 -6.17 3.77 15.07
N VAL A 175 -5.80 2.88 16.00
CA VAL A 175 -6.27 1.50 15.96
C VAL A 175 -7.69 1.44 16.49
N THR A 176 -8.64 1.11 15.63
CA THR A 176 -10.07 1.04 15.98
C THR A 176 -10.53 -0.39 16.28
N GLN A 177 -9.83 -1.39 15.72
CA GLN A 177 -10.06 -2.81 16.00
C GLN A 177 -8.79 -3.62 15.75
N GLY A 178 -8.61 -4.72 16.48
CA GLY A 178 -7.45 -5.61 16.33
C GLY A 178 -6.16 -5.01 16.88
N SER A 179 -5.04 -5.22 16.20
CA SER A 179 -3.74 -4.66 16.60
C SER A 179 -2.86 -4.46 15.38
N ILE A 180 -1.89 -3.55 15.48
CA ILE A 180 -0.85 -3.37 14.48
C ILE A 180 0.53 -3.39 15.10
N GLN A 181 1.50 -3.83 14.32
CA GLN A 181 2.92 -3.60 14.60
C GLN A 181 3.44 -2.60 13.58
N ILE A 182 4.25 -1.64 14.02
CA ILE A 182 4.82 -0.62 13.16
C ILE A 182 6.33 -0.64 13.31
N LYS A 183 7.03 -0.72 12.18
CA LYS A 183 8.46 -0.46 12.11
C LYS A 183 8.68 0.99 11.70
N LEU A 184 9.51 1.70 12.46
CA LEU A 184 9.85 3.10 12.23
C LEU A 184 11.34 3.28 12.06
N SER A 185 11.74 4.18 11.16
CA SER A 185 13.11 4.60 11.01
C SER A 185 13.21 6.08 10.69
N PRO A 186 14.22 6.80 11.24
CA PRO A 186 14.35 8.22 11.04
C PRO A 186 14.77 8.59 9.61
N PRO A 187 14.58 9.84 9.18
CA PRO A 187 14.85 10.30 7.81
C PRO A 187 16.27 10.05 7.30
N HIS A 188 17.29 10.08 8.17
CA HIS A 188 18.68 9.84 7.77
C HIS A 188 18.91 8.43 7.21
N SER A 189 18.01 7.48 7.48
CA SER A 189 18.07 6.12 6.95
C SER A 189 17.77 6.04 5.45
N SER A 190 17.21 7.10 4.86
CA SER A 190 16.90 7.16 3.41
C SER A 190 18.07 6.79 2.51
N LYS A 191 19.30 7.09 2.92
CA LYS A 191 20.53 6.76 2.18
C LYS A 191 20.79 5.26 2.00
N TYR A 192 20.13 4.42 2.81
CA TYR A 192 20.25 2.96 2.80
C TYR A 192 18.99 2.26 2.25
N LEU A 193 17.94 3.04 1.90
CA LEU A 193 16.61 2.50 1.61
C LEU A 193 16.24 2.57 0.11
N TYR A 194 17.14 2.99 -0.77
CA TYR A 194 16.93 2.99 -2.22
C TYR A 194 15.58 3.61 -2.61
N THR A 195 15.33 4.83 -2.13
CA THR A 195 14.04 5.52 -2.26
C THR A 195 13.56 5.60 -3.71
N ALA A 196 12.38 5.05 -3.97
CA ALA A 196 11.64 5.22 -5.21
C ALA A 196 10.59 6.32 -5.04
N TYR A 197 10.57 7.26 -5.98
CA TYR A 197 9.66 8.40 -5.99
C TYR A 197 8.55 8.16 -6.99
N ASP A 198 7.38 7.77 -6.50
CA ASP A 198 6.18 7.65 -7.32
C ASP A 198 5.35 8.92 -7.16
N TYR A 199 5.50 9.84 -8.09
CA TYR A 199 4.75 11.10 -8.07
C TYR A 199 3.34 10.93 -8.62
N GLU A 200 3.01 9.87 -9.34
CA GLU A 200 1.65 9.59 -9.81
C GLU A 200 0.71 9.31 -8.64
N ASN A 201 1.15 8.41 -7.76
CA ASN A 201 0.40 8.05 -6.55
C ASN A 201 0.80 8.90 -5.34
N PHE A 202 1.74 9.82 -5.51
CA PHE A 202 2.34 10.63 -4.43
C PHE A 202 2.87 9.77 -3.28
N GLU A 203 3.51 8.65 -3.62
CA GLU A 203 4.05 7.66 -2.69
C GLU A 203 5.59 7.61 -2.78
N PHE A 204 6.25 7.67 -1.62
CA PHE A 204 7.70 7.64 -1.48
C PHE A 204 8.09 6.38 -0.72
N ARG A 205 8.51 5.33 -1.45
CA ARG A 205 8.68 4.00 -0.89
C ARG A 205 10.07 3.41 -1.15
N SER A 206 10.41 2.41 -0.36
CA SER A 206 11.60 1.60 -0.50
C SER A 206 11.25 0.23 -1.06
N PRO A 207 12.08 -0.36 -1.91
CA PRO A 207 11.98 -1.77 -2.30
C PRO A 207 12.35 -2.73 -1.16
N VAL A 208 12.94 -2.21 -0.08
CA VAL A 208 13.35 -3.02 1.08
C VAL A 208 12.14 -3.34 1.95
N ASN A 209 11.90 -4.62 2.21
CA ASN A 209 10.91 -5.04 3.18
C ASN A 209 11.55 -5.11 4.59
N PRO A 210 11.17 -4.23 5.54
CA PRO A 210 11.81 -4.21 6.85
C PRO A 210 11.44 -5.41 7.74
N TRP A 211 10.42 -6.18 7.37
CA TRP A 211 9.95 -7.37 8.12
C TRP A 211 10.66 -8.65 7.67
N SER A 212 11.12 -8.68 6.41
CA SER A 212 11.86 -9.79 5.81
C SER A 212 12.80 -9.22 4.77
N VAL A 213 13.98 -8.79 5.22
CA VAL A 213 14.95 -8.09 4.38
C VAL A 213 15.50 -9.03 3.31
N GLN A 214 15.42 -8.59 2.06
CA GLN A 214 15.94 -9.35 0.93
C GLN A 214 17.48 -9.39 0.99
N PRO A 215 18.14 -10.52 0.63
CA PRO A 215 19.58 -10.68 0.74
C PRO A 215 20.42 -9.56 0.09
N GLN A 216 19.92 -9.03 -1.04
CA GLN A 216 20.58 -7.95 -1.77
C GLN A 216 20.65 -6.62 -1.02
N TYR A 217 19.77 -6.38 -0.04
CA TYR A 217 19.72 -5.14 0.74
C TYR A 217 20.21 -5.31 2.17
N SER A 218 20.52 -6.53 2.61
CA SER A 218 20.88 -6.84 4.00
C SER A 218 22.04 -6.01 4.49
N ALA A 219 23.13 -5.91 3.71
CA ALA A 219 24.34 -5.18 4.08
C ALA A 219 24.10 -3.67 4.34
N ASP A 220 23.13 -3.06 3.65
CA ASP A 220 22.79 -1.66 3.87
C ASP A 220 21.74 -1.50 4.97
N PHE A 221 20.80 -2.43 5.06
CA PHE A 221 19.79 -2.43 6.11
C PHE A 221 20.40 -2.60 7.50
N ASP A 222 21.47 -3.40 7.64
CA ASP A 222 22.19 -3.60 8.91
C ASP A 222 22.88 -2.33 9.45
N LYS A 223 23.08 -1.31 8.59
CA LYS A 223 23.64 -0.01 8.98
C LYS A 223 22.62 0.94 9.59
N MET A 224 21.33 0.60 9.51
CA MET A 224 20.24 1.39 10.06
C MET A 224 19.58 0.70 11.25
N LYS A 225 18.86 1.48 12.04
CA LYS A 225 18.07 0.98 13.16
C LYS A 225 16.61 1.28 12.94
N CYS A 226 15.77 0.32 13.31
CA CYS A 226 14.32 0.48 13.34
C CYS A 226 13.79 0.37 14.75
N LEU A 227 12.75 1.13 15.06
CA LEU A 227 11.90 0.93 16.23
C LEU A 227 10.77 -0.01 15.87
N ASP A 228 10.45 -0.93 16.76
CA ASP A 228 9.30 -1.83 16.66
C ASP A 228 8.27 -1.43 17.73
N ILE A 229 7.08 -1.08 17.30
CA ILE A 229 6.00 -0.61 18.16
C ILE A 229 4.77 -1.46 17.90
N THR A 230 4.10 -1.89 18.97
CA THR A 230 2.81 -2.58 18.88
C THR A 230 1.72 -1.68 19.44
N LEU A 231 0.65 -1.47 18.68
CA LEU A 231 -0.50 -0.69 19.07
C LEU A 231 -1.76 -1.55 19.14
N THR A 232 -2.55 -1.29 20.16
CA THR A 232 -3.84 -1.91 20.44
C THR A 232 -4.98 -0.90 20.27
N PRO A 233 -6.26 -1.32 20.25
CA PRO A 233 -7.38 -0.42 20.10
C PRO A 233 -7.36 0.71 21.14
N GLY A 234 -7.68 1.94 20.70
CA GLY A 234 -7.60 3.15 21.50
C GLY A 234 -6.25 3.87 21.49
N LYS A 235 -5.17 3.15 21.18
CA LYS A 235 -3.85 3.77 20.99
C LYS A 235 -3.73 4.41 19.62
N THR A 236 -3.13 5.59 19.61
CA THR A 236 -2.86 6.38 18.40
C THR A 236 -1.38 6.68 18.32
N ILE A 237 -0.84 6.57 17.12
CA ILE A 237 0.51 7.06 16.83
C ILE A 237 0.46 8.22 15.85
N GLN A 238 1.23 9.26 16.15
CA GLN A 238 1.59 10.31 15.20
C GLN A 238 2.96 10.00 14.61
N ILE A 239 3.05 9.95 13.29
CA ILE A 239 4.31 9.77 12.56
C ILE A 239 4.63 11.07 11.82
N PRO A 240 5.78 11.72 12.10
CA PRO A 240 6.16 12.97 11.45
C PRO A 240 6.47 12.78 9.96
N ALA A 241 6.44 13.87 9.20
CA ALA A 241 6.91 13.88 7.83
C ALA A 241 8.33 13.31 7.71
N TYR A 242 8.61 12.63 6.60
CA TYR A 242 9.90 12.02 6.25
C TYR A 242 10.33 10.83 7.13
N TRP A 243 9.61 10.48 8.19
CA TRP A 243 9.85 9.25 8.92
C TRP A 243 9.41 8.04 8.11
N TRP A 244 10.30 7.08 7.98
CA TRP A 244 10.02 5.80 7.34
C TRP A 244 9.17 4.93 8.25
N TYR A 245 8.10 4.34 7.68
CA TYR A 245 7.25 3.44 8.42
C TYR A 245 6.72 2.31 7.54
N SER A 246 6.47 1.16 8.16
CA SER A 246 5.71 0.05 7.61
C SER A 246 4.83 -0.53 8.69
N ILE A 247 3.58 -0.81 8.33
CA ILE A 247 2.56 -1.34 9.23
C ILE A 247 2.37 -2.82 8.90
N LYS A 248 2.35 -3.65 9.94
CA LYS A 248 1.98 -5.05 9.87
C LYS A 248 0.65 -5.26 10.59
N PHE A 249 -0.34 -5.80 9.89
CA PHE A 249 -1.68 -5.97 10.40
C PHE A 249 -1.79 -7.23 11.28
N GLY A 250 -2.43 -7.08 12.43
CA GLY A 250 -2.86 -8.21 13.25
C GLY A 250 -4.13 -8.86 12.70
N LYS A 251 -4.73 -9.73 13.49
CA LYS A 251 -5.99 -10.36 13.12
C LYS A 251 -7.14 -9.36 13.27
N ASP A 252 -8.07 -9.35 12.30
CA ASP A 252 -9.28 -8.51 12.30
C ASP A 252 -9.01 -7.03 12.57
N THR A 253 -7.97 -6.49 11.94
CA THR A 253 -7.50 -5.13 12.21
C THR A 253 -8.21 -4.10 11.34
N SER A 254 -8.55 -2.97 11.97
CA SER A 254 -8.98 -1.73 11.32
C SER A 254 -8.24 -0.55 11.92
N VAL A 255 -7.75 0.35 11.06
CA VAL A 255 -6.98 1.54 11.43
C VAL A 255 -7.56 2.74 10.71
N SER A 256 -7.92 3.77 11.47
CA SER A 256 -8.31 5.07 10.90
C SER A 256 -7.10 5.97 10.76
N CYS A 257 -6.90 6.52 9.57
CA CYS A 257 -5.77 7.37 9.24
C CYS A 257 -6.21 8.79 9.02
N PHE A 258 -5.50 9.72 9.65
CA PHE A 258 -5.76 11.16 9.54
C PHE A 258 -4.48 11.83 9.08
N ARG A 259 -4.51 12.47 7.90
CA ARG A 259 -3.37 13.15 7.29
C ARG A 259 -3.70 14.62 7.13
N TYR A 260 -2.86 15.48 7.66
CA TYR A 260 -3.08 16.92 7.66
C TYR A 260 -1.93 17.68 7.01
N ARG A 261 -2.27 18.67 6.19
CA ARG A 261 -1.34 19.66 5.62
C ARG A 261 -1.73 21.05 6.05
N THR A 262 -0.74 21.81 6.49
CA THR A 262 -0.90 23.25 6.77
C THR A 262 -0.51 24.07 5.54
N TYR A 263 -0.86 25.36 5.49
CA TYR A 263 -0.45 26.25 4.39
C TYR A 263 1.07 26.29 4.25
N MET A 264 1.81 26.39 5.38
CA MET A 264 3.27 26.43 5.34
C MET A 264 3.90 25.09 4.94
N ASN A 265 3.27 23.97 5.31
CA ASN A 265 3.69 22.67 4.81
C ASN A 265 3.57 22.58 3.28
N ASN A 266 2.47 23.05 2.69
CA ASN A 266 2.32 23.08 1.24
C ASN A 266 3.39 23.93 0.55
N VAL A 267 3.76 25.08 1.14
CA VAL A 267 4.87 25.92 0.63
C VAL A 267 6.19 25.14 0.68
N ALA A 268 6.47 24.44 1.79
CA ALA A 268 7.69 23.67 1.96
C ALA A 268 7.81 22.50 0.97
N ILE A 269 6.70 21.77 0.70
CA ILE A 269 6.67 20.62 -0.21
C ILE A 269 6.33 21.01 -1.67
N THR A 270 6.27 22.31 -2.01
CA THR A 270 5.97 22.78 -3.38
C THR A 270 6.77 22.07 -4.48
N PRO A 271 8.07 21.76 -4.32
CA PRO A 271 8.81 21.03 -5.35
C PRO A 271 8.20 19.65 -5.65
N HIS A 272 7.75 18.92 -4.63
CA HIS A 272 7.11 17.61 -4.79
C HIS A 272 5.71 17.75 -5.43
N ILE A 273 4.95 18.80 -5.08
CA ILE A 273 3.65 19.09 -5.68
C ILE A 273 3.82 19.43 -7.17
N ALA A 274 4.86 20.20 -7.52
CA ALA A 274 5.16 20.53 -8.91
C ALA A 274 5.52 19.27 -9.72
N MET A 275 6.33 18.37 -9.17
CA MET A 275 6.65 17.08 -9.81
C MET A 275 5.41 16.21 -10.02
N TYR A 276 4.54 16.13 -9.02
CA TYR A 276 3.24 15.46 -9.13
C TYR A 276 2.40 16.04 -10.29
N ALA A 277 2.25 17.37 -10.35
CA ALA A 277 1.49 18.02 -11.41
C ALA A 277 2.08 17.78 -12.81
N LEU A 278 3.41 17.79 -12.94
CA LEU A 278 4.10 17.50 -14.19
C LEU A 278 3.93 16.05 -14.62
N GLN A 279 4.00 15.12 -13.68
CA GLN A 279 3.87 13.69 -13.99
C GLN A 279 2.45 13.36 -14.43
N ILE A 280 1.42 13.85 -13.74
CA ILE A 280 0.01 13.64 -14.14
C ILE A 280 -0.26 14.14 -15.56
N GLN A 281 0.34 15.26 -15.96
CA GLN A 281 0.17 15.78 -17.32
C GLN A 281 0.84 14.89 -18.38
N ASN A 282 1.90 14.17 -18.01
CA ASN A 282 2.70 13.36 -18.94
C ASN A 282 2.25 11.89 -19.00
N ILE A 283 1.29 11.47 -18.19
CA ILE A 283 0.79 10.10 -18.22
C ILE A 283 0.02 9.88 -19.52
N LYS A 284 0.57 9.03 -20.38
CA LYS A 284 -0.16 8.48 -21.52
C LYS A 284 -1.15 7.45 -20.99
N ARG A 285 -2.37 7.88 -20.73
CA ARG A 285 -3.46 6.95 -20.44
C ARG A 285 -3.76 6.15 -21.70
N ASN A 286 -3.43 4.87 -21.69
CA ASN A 286 -3.90 3.92 -22.71
C ASN A 286 -5.39 3.68 -22.45
N VAL A 287 -6.24 4.61 -22.91
CA VAL A 287 -7.69 4.54 -22.74
C VAL A 287 -8.31 3.39 -23.55
N ALA A 288 -7.62 2.92 -24.58
CA ALA A 288 -8.01 1.74 -25.36
C ALA A 288 -6.79 1.12 -26.06
N LYS A 289 -6.73 -0.21 -26.07
CA LYS A 289 -5.80 -0.96 -26.91
C LYS A 289 -6.33 -0.95 -28.35
N LYS A 290 -5.63 -0.31 -29.27
CA LYS A 290 -5.98 -0.38 -30.69
C LYS A 290 -5.55 -1.76 -31.21
N HIS A 291 -6.51 -2.65 -31.40
CA HIS A 291 -6.28 -3.91 -32.08
C HIS A 291 -6.23 -3.65 -33.58
N ASP A 292 -5.11 -3.98 -34.22
CA ASP A 292 -5.02 -3.93 -35.67
C ASP A 292 -5.73 -5.17 -36.22
N ILE A 293 -6.83 -4.95 -36.95
CA ILE A 293 -7.66 -6.01 -37.52
C ILE A 293 -6.82 -6.91 -38.48
N ARG A 294 -5.70 -6.39 -39.02
CA ARG A 294 -4.79 -7.16 -39.87
C ARG A 294 -3.97 -8.18 -39.08
N ALA A 295 -3.62 -7.89 -37.84
CA ALA A 295 -2.90 -8.83 -36.97
C ALA A 295 -3.81 -10.00 -36.51
N LEU A 296 -5.10 -9.71 -36.25
CA LEU A 296 -6.09 -10.74 -35.90
C LEU A 296 -6.39 -11.71 -37.03
N ASN A 297 -6.21 -11.30 -38.31
CA ASN A 297 -6.43 -12.16 -39.47
C ASN A 297 -5.16 -12.92 -39.91
N GLN A 298 -4.00 -12.64 -39.28
CA GLN A 298 -2.73 -13.34 -39.61
C GLN A 298 -2.38 -14.48 -38.65
N GLU A 299 -2.87 -14.44 -37.39
CA GLU A 299 -2.60 -15.51 -36.41
C GLU A 299 -3.14 -16.90 -36.82
N PRO A 300 -4.34 -17.06 -37.46
CA PRO A 300 -4.80 -18.36 -37.87
C PRO A 300 -4.09 -18.91 -39.14
N VAL A 301 -3.42 -18.03 -39.93
CA VAL A 301 -2.72 -18.46 -41.14
C VAL A 301 -1.35 -19.06 -40.81
N LEU A 302 -0.67 -18.54 -39.80
CA LEU A 302 0.64 -19.06 -39.37
C LEU A 302 0.51 -20.42 -38.67
N GLU A 303 -0.58 -20.66 -37.93
CA GLU A 303 -0.84 -21.99 -37.37
C GLU A 303 -1.22 -23.03 -38.44
N GLN A 304 -1.94 -22.62 -39.49
CA GLN A 304 -2.28 -23.53 -40.60
C GLN A 304 -1.07 -23.84 -41.51
N GLU A 305 -0.16 -22.89 -41.71
CA GLU A 305 1.08 -23.15 -42.45
C GLU A 305 2.04 -24.05 -41.67
N GLN A 306 2.12 -23.90 -40.34
CA GLN A 306 2.92 -24.80 -39.49
C GLN A 306 2.32 -26.20 -39.37
N GLU A 307 0.99 -26.35 -39.35
CA GLU A 307 0.34 -27.65 -39.39
C GLU A 307 0.47 -28.33 -40.80
N GLN A 308 0.51 -27.55 -41.89
CA GLN A 308 0.73 -28.10 -43.23
C GLN A 308 2.20 -28.48 -43.45
N GLU A 309 3.17 -27.74 -42.94
CA GLU A 309 4.58 -28.11 -42.98
C GLU A 309 4.87 -29.35 -42.11
N GLN A 310 4.27 -29.47 -40.91
CA GLN A 310 4.40 -30.68 -40.09
C GLN A 310 3.73 -31.90 -40.69
N ASN A 311 2.63 -31.73 -41.45
CA ASN A 311 1.97 -32.83 -42.14
C ASN A 311 2.68 -33.23 -43.43
N GLN A 312 3.43 -32.34 -44.07
CA GLN A 312 4.28 -32.69 -45.24
C GLN A 312 5.55 -33.42 -44.79
N ASP A 313 6.14 -33.04 -43.66
CA ASP A 313 7.33 -33.73 -43.14
C ASP A 313 7.01 -35.16 -42.64
N ASN A 314 5.82 -35.36 -42.05
CA ASN A 314 5.33 -36.68 -41.65
C ASN A 314 4.87 -37.55 -42.85
N GLY A 315 4.56 -36.94 -44.00
CA GLY A 315 4.20 -37.65 -45.22
C GLY A 315 5.42 -38.17 -46.02
N SER A 316 6.58 -37.55 -45.86
CA SER A 316 7.82 -37.92 -46.56
C SER A 316 8.55 -39.10 -45.90
N LEU A 317 8.27 -39.40 -44.62
CA LEU A 317 8.93 -40.50 -43.88
C LEU A 317 8.21 -41.86 -43.98
N LYS A 318 7.12 -41.97 -44.75
CA LYS A 318 6.36 -43.24 -44.89
C LYS A 318 6.49 -43.93 -46.22
N LYS A 319 7.47 -43.56 -47.09
CA LYS A 319 7.55 -44.11 -48.44
C LYS A 319 8.76 -45.02 -48.75
N ASP A 320 9.64 -45.27 -47.81
CA ASP A 320 10.74 -46.23 -48.04
C ASP A 320 10.85 -47.20 -46.88
N THR A 321 10.02 -48.23 -46.84
CA THR A 321 10.37 -49.57 -46.31
C THR A 321 9.19 -50.53 -46.59
N THR A 322 9.18 -51.08 -47.80
CA THR A 322 8.46 -52.34 -48.05
C THR A 322 9.47 -53.27 -48.67
N THR A 323 9.97 -54.23 -47.91
CA THR A 323 10.25 -55.60 -48.43
C THR A 323 10.79 -56.46 -47.28
N THR A 324 10.23 -57.66 -47.26
CA THR A 324 10.64 -58.96 -46.66
C THR A 324 10.25 -59.21 -45.21
N ALA A 325 9.13 -59.93 -45.03
CA ALA A 325 8.97 -61.36 -44.81
C ALA A 325 9.43 -61.88 -43.45
N GLU A 326 8.58 -62.42 -42.75
CA GLU A 326 8.06 -63.73 -42.43
C GLU A 326 7.94 -64.03 -40.90
N ASN A 327 6.77 -64.57 -40.62
CA ASN A 327 6.48 -65.63 -39.61
C ASN A 327 6.76 -65.47 -38.10
N GLY A 328 5.69 -65.71 -37.40
CA GLY A 328 5.78 -66.21 -36.02
C GLY A 328 4.60 -65.81 -35.08
N THR A 329 3.50 -66.36 -35.32
CA THR A 329 2.55 -67.19 -34.52
C THR A 329 2.49 -66.93 -32.97
N THR A 330 1.24 -66.81 -32.53
CA THR A 330 0.59 -67.34 -31.30
C THR A 330 0.58 -66.45 -30.00
N GLU A 331 -0.62 -66.15 -29.66
CA GLU A 331 -1.57 -66.55 -28.59
C GLU A 331 -1.59 -65.68 -27.36
N ILE A 332 -2.80 -65.12 -27.16
CA ILE A 332 -3.82 -65.36 -26.13
C ILE A 332 -3.38 -65.03 -24.67
N SER A 333 -4.04 -64.10 -24.05
CA SER A 333 -5.18 -64.31 -23.15
C SER A 333 -5.53 -63.07 -22.34
N ALA A 334 -6.80 -62.83 -22.32
CA ALA A 334 -7.61 -62.02 -21.40
C ALA A 334 -7.47 -62.45 -19.95
N ILE A 335 -7.98 -61.64 -19.04
CA ILE A 335 -8.80 -61.90 -17.85
C ILE A 335 -8.74 -60.62 -16.99
N GLU A 336 -9.81 -59.82 -17.00
CA GLU A 336 -10.90 -59.72 -16.00
C GLU A 336 -10.45 -59.44 -14.56
N ALA A 337 -10.90 -58.28 -14.09
CA ALA A 337 -11.93 -57.97 -13.11
C ALA A 337 -11.73 -58.56 -11.70
N ASN A 338 -11.79 -57.73 -10.66
CA ASN A 338 -12.82 -57.67 -9.59
C ASN A 338 -12.40 -56.84 -8.39
N THR A 339 -13.23 -55.86 -8.12
CA THR A 339 -14.05 -55.60 -6.89
C THR A 339 -13.63 -56.25 -5.56
N SER A 340 -13.53 -55.43 -4.55
CA SER A 340 -14.32 -55.43 -3.31
C SER A 340 -13.66 -54.58 -2.20
N ILE A 341 -14.29 -53.54 -1.70
CA ILE A 341 -15.12 -53.41 -0.49
C ILE A 341 -14.56 -54.20 0.71
N ASN A 342 -14.16 -53.45 1.76
CA ASN A 342 -14.68 -53.54 3.12
C ASN A 342 -14.02 -52.51 4.04
N ASN A 343 -14.85 -51.69 4.55
CA ASN A 343 -15.25 -51.38 5.95
C ASN A 343 -14.41 -51.97 7.09
N SER A 344 -14.10 -51.13 8.02
CA SER A 344 -14.50 -51.05 9.41
C SER A 344 -13.36 -50.73 10.37
N ASP A 345 -13.69 -49.76 11.21
CA ASP A 345 -13.43 -49.67 12.67
C ASP A 345 -11.98 -49.57 13.19
N LEU A 346 -11.61 -48.34 13.55
CA LEU A 346 -11.49 -47.94 14.98
C LEU A 346 -11.12 -46.43 14.99
#